data_fdb130e3b8eb4d7d229b713b016526e4
#
_entry.id   fdb130e3b8eb4d7d229b713b016526e4
#
_cell.length_a   1.000
_cell.length_b   1.000
_cell.length_c   1.000
_cell.angle_alpha   90.00
_cell.angle_beta   90.00
_cell.angle_gamma   90.00
#
_symmetry.space_group_name_H-M   'P 1'
#
loop_
_entity.id
_entity.type
_entity.pdbx_description
1 polymer ?
#
loop_
_entity_poly.entity_id
_entity_poly.type
_entity_poly.pdbx_seq_one_letter_code
_entity_poly.pdbx_strand_id
1 'polypeptide(L)'
;LQRLTAGAGPGLEIGTVNGGKRLADLRTLTRDAMRTEFETPEAFQESIDLMRIGRTEIEANPDGISLGGAFLETLSLAGILTRESLADTSSSAYRIGLEMSDEAAMSAMGFVWITTVGNSRTAQIAAGRAYMRAALQITADGLNMQPMSQALQEYSAMAPYHKTIHDWLANGAGERVQMLARLGYSKDVGPAPRWALATRLKDS
;
A
#
# COMPACT_ATOMS: atom_id res chain seq x y z
N LEU A 1 17.71 -3.12 8.01
CA LEU A 1 16.48 -3.62 8.65
C LEU A 1 16.59 -3.61 10.18
N GLN A 2 17.73 -4.00 10.79
CA GLN A 2 17.91 -4.00 12.25
C GLN A 2 17.66 -2.63 12.92
N ARG A 3 17.90 -1.52 12.21
CA ARG A 3 17.64 -0.16 12.72
C ARG A 3 16.14 0.17 12.81
N LEU A 4 15.30 -0.50 12.04
CA LEU A 4 13.84 -0.25 12.03
C LEU A 4 13.17 -0.73 13.32
N THR A 5 13.71 -1.77 13.94
CA THR A 5 13.12 -2.38 15.16
C THR A 5 13.46 -1.59 16.43
N ALA A 6 14.48 -0.73 16.41
CA ALA A 6 15.00 -0.01 17.58
C ALA A 6 14.10 1.13 18.10
N GLY A 7 13.00 1.44 17.42
CA GLY A 7 12.12 2.57 17.75
C GLY A 7 10.70 2.19 18.17
N ALA A 8 10.42 0.92 18.38
CA ALA A 8 9.13 0.44 18.81
C ALA A 8 8.85 0.85 20.27
N GLY A 9 7.75 1.55 20.52
CA GLY A 9 7.28 1.86 21.87
C GLY A 9 6.67 0.64 22.54
N PRO A 10 6.29 0.73 23.83
CA PRO A 10 5.64 -0.37 24.54
C PRO A 10 4.39 -0.87 23.80
N GLY A 11 4.26 -2.20 23.65
CA GLY A 11 3.11 -2.84 23.01
C GLY A 11 3.05 -2.67 21.49
N LEU A 12 4.17 -2.30 20.85
CA LEU A 12 4.32 -2.19 19.40
C LEU A 12 5.59 -2.94 18.96
N GLU A 13 5.47 -3.73 17.91
CA GLU A 13 6.59 -4.39 17.25
C GLU A 13 6.70 -3.98 15.78
N ILE A 14 7.94 -3.92 15.29
CA ILE A 14 8.25 -3.77 13.86
C ILE A 14 8.99 -5.03 13.43
N GLY A 15 8.37 -5.82 12.58
CA GLY A 15 8.97 -7.00 11.99
C GLY A 15 9.47 -6.73 10.57
N THR A 16 10.45 -7.50 10.13
CA THR A 16 11.02 -7.39 8.78
C THR A 16 11.43 -8.75 8.23
N VAL A 17 11.38 -8.90 6.90
CA VAL A 17 11.90 -10.06 6.19
C VAL A 17 12.46 -9.65 4.83
N ASN A 18 13.58 -10.27 4.43
CA ASN A 18 14.22 -10.01 3.14
C ASN A 18 14.76 -11.29 2.46
N GLY A 19 14.24 -12.46 2.85
CA GLY A 19 14.67 -13.71 2.23
C GLY A 19 13.89 -14.95 2.73
N GLY A 20 14.23 -16.08 2.17
CA GLY A 20 13.67 -17.37 2.55
C GLY A 20 12.19 -17.55 2.21
N LYS A 21 11.62 -18.62 2.76
CA LYS A 21 10.23 -19.01 2.50
C LYS A 21 9.23 -17.91 2.90
N ARG A 22 9.45 -17.22 4.01
CA ARG A 22 8.54 -16.16 4.49
C ARG A 22 8.41 -15.01 3.49
N LEU A 23 9.50 -14.60 2.84
CA LEU A 23 9.43 -13.58 1.78
C LEU A 23 8.58 -14.07 0.60
N ALA A 24 8.79 -15.32 0.16
CA ALA A 24 8.02 -15.90 -0.94
C ALA A 24 6.52 -16.02 -0.59
N ASP A 25 6.21 -16.46 0.62
CA ASP A 25 4.85 -16.59 1.12
C ASP A 25 4.14 -15.21 1.15
N LEU A 26 4.81 -14.17 1.65
CA LEU A 26 4.25 -12.81 1.69
C LEU A 26 4.05 -12.21 0.31
N ARG A 27 4.95 -12.45 -0.65
CA ARG A 27 4.75 -12.05 -2.05
C ARG A 27 3.48 -12.66 -2.62
N THR A 28 3.29 -13.96 -2.43
CA THR A 28 2.09 -14.67 -2.90
C THR A 28 0.84 -14.14 -2.21
N LEU A 29 0.85 -14.01 -0.89
CA LEU A 29 -0.29 -13.54 -0.13
C LEU A 29 -0.70 -12.10 -0.55
N THR A 30 0.26 -11.19 -0.70
CA THR A 30 -0.04 -9.80 -1.09
C THR A 30 -0.51 -9.70 -2.53
N ARG A 31 0.03 -10.49 -3.45
CA ARG A 31 -0.47 -10.61 -4.82
C ARG A 31 -1.91 -11.09 -4.84
N ASP A 32 -2.21 -12.18 -4.14
CA ASP A 32 -3.54 -12.80 -4.17
C ASP A 32 -4.58 -11.90 -3.49
N ALA A 33 -4.22 -11.21 -2.40
CA ALA A 33 -5.08 -10.22 -1.77
C ALA A 33 -5.35 -9.02 -2.70
N MET A 34 -4.36 -8.53 -3.44
CA MET A 34 -4.53 -7.47 -4.41
C MET A 34 -5.46 -7.91 -5.54
N ARG A 35 -5.28 -9.12 -6.08
CA ARG A 35 -6.18 -9.68 -7.09
C ARG A 35 -7.62 -9.77 -6.58
N THR A 36 -7.82 -10.21 -5.34
CA THR A 36 -9.14 -10.27 -4.72
C THR A 36 -9.79 -8.88 -4.63
N GLU A 37 -9.03 -7.81 -4.35
CA GLU A 37 -9.54 -6.43 -4.40
C GLU A 37 -9.99 -6.06 -5.81
N PHE A 38 -9.17 -6.33 -6.85
CA PHE A 38 -9.53 -6.09 -8.25
C PHE A 38 -10.77 -6.87 -8.69
N GLU A 39 -10.94 -8.10 -8.20
CA GLU A 39 -12.05 -9.01 -8.53
C GLU A 39 -13.30 -8.74 -7.68
N THR A 40 -13.24 -7.85 -6.69
CA THR A 40 -14.38 -7.44 -5.86
C THR A 40 -14.89 -6.09 -6.37
N PRO A 41 -16.02 -6.04 -7.12
CA PRO A 41 -16.42 -4.84 -7.84
C PRO A 41 -16.56 -3.59 -6.97
N GLU A 42 -17.13 -3.72 -5.77
CA GLU A 42 -17.36 -2.59 -4.87
C GLU A 42 -16.03 -2.05 -4.32
N ALA A 43 -15.09 -2.93 -3.97
CA ALA A 43 -13.78 -2.54 -3.45
C ALA A 43 -12.92 -1.90 -4.55
N PHE A 44 -12.96 -2.46 -5.76
CA PHE A 44 -12.19 -1.91 -6.87
C PHE A 44 -12.76 -0.59 -7.39
N GLN A 45 -14.10 -0.45 -7.39
CA GLN A 45 -14.74 0.82 -7.76
C GLN A 45 -14.33 1.96 -6.82
N GLU A 46 -14.26 1.70 -5.50
CA GLU A 46 -13.76 2.70 -4.54
C GLU A 46 -12.32 3.12 -4.88
N SER A 47 -11.46 2.16 -5.23
CA SER A 47 -10.08 2.46 -5.67
C SER A 47 -10.06 3.29 -6.95
N ILE A 48 -10.89 2.97 -7.96
CA ILE A 48 -11.02 3.74 -9.21
C ILE A 48 -11.47 5.17 -8.94
N ASP A 49 -12.42 5.39 -8.06
CA ASP A 49 -12.95 6.71 -7.70
C ASP A 49 -11.87 7.60 -7.04
N LEU A 50 -10.93 6.97 -6.34
CA LEU A 50 -9.78 7.65 -5.73
C LEU A 50 -8.63 7.88 -6.70
N MET A 51 -8.63 7.31 -7.91
CA MET A 51 -7.56 7.52 -8.89
C MET A 51 -7.62 8.92 -9.48
N ARG A 52 -6.43 9.47 -9.72
CA ARG A 52 -6.20 10.73 -10.46
C ARG A 52 -5.40 10.39 -11.70
N ILE A 53 -6.07 10.43 -12.85
CA ILE A 53 -5.53 9.95 -14.13
C ILE A 53 -4.91 11.13 -14.89
N GLY A 54 -3.61 11.05 -15.09
CA GLY A 54 -2.84 12.04 -15.79
C GLY A 54 -2.57 13.31 -14.98
N ARG A 55 -1.63 14.12 -15.50
CA ARG A 55 -1.11 15.30 -14.82
C ARG A 55 -2.20 16.30 -14.44
N THR A 56 -3.14 16.54 -15.33
CA THR A 56 -4.20 17.53 -15.12
C THR A 56 -5.07 17.21 -13.91
N GLU A 57 -5.47 15.95 -13.74
CA GLU A 57 -6.26 15.54 -12.57
C GLU A 57 -5.43 15.57 -11.29
N ILE A 58 -4.15 15.12 -11.36
CA ILE A 58 -3.23 15.12 -10.23
C ILE A 58 -2.96 16.54 -9.72
N GLU A 59 -2.78 17.51 -10.62
CA GLU A 59 -2.56 18.91 -10.25
C GLU A 59 -3.83 19.57 -9.71
N ALA A 60 -5.00 19.24 -10.26
CA ALA A 60 -6.28 19.77 -9.79
C ALA A 60 -6.68 19.18 -8.42
N ASN A 61 -6.36 17.90 -8.17
CA ASN A 61 -6.67 17.19 -6.94
C ASN A 61 -5.44 16.42 -6.45
N PRO A 62 -4.50 17.09 -5.77
CA PRO A 62 -3.24 16.48 -5.35
C PRO A 62 -3.39 15.54 -4.14
N ASP A 63 -4.31 14.61 -4.25
CA ASP A 63 -4.64 13.55 -3.30
C ASP A 63 -4.98 12.24 -4.03
N GLY A 64 -5.41 11.21 -3.30
CA GLY A 64 -5.82 9.93 -3.88
C GLY A 64 -4.65 9.12 -4.47
N ILE A 65 -4.96 8.31 -5.48
CA ILE A 65 -4.03 7.41 -6.16
C ILE A 65 -3.58 8.06 -7.47
N SER A 66 -2.35 8.54 -7.52
CA SER A 66 -1.81 9.23 -8.70
C SER A 66 -1.39 8.24 -9.79
N LEU A 67 -2.07 8.25 -10.92
CA LEU A 67 -1.72 7.53 -12.15
C LEU A 67 -1.08 8.49 -13.15
N GLY A 68 0.19 8.85 -12.91
CA GLY A 68 0.97 9.79 -13.72
C GLY A 68 2.24 9.17 -14.31
N GLY A 69 2.98 10.00 -15.05
CA GLY A 69 4.20 9.61 -15.74
C GLY A 69 3.98 9.33 -17.23
N ALA A 70 5.06 9.43 -18.02
CA ALA A 70 4.97 9.46 -19.48
C ALA A 70 4.18 8.30 -20.10
N PHE A 71 4.31 7.09 -19.56
CA PHE A 71 3.59 5.92 -20.06
C PHE A 71 2.07 6.02 -19.81
N LEU A 72 1.66 6.29 -18.57
CA LEU A 72 0.23 6.39 -18.22
C LEU A 72 -0.42 7.63 -18.85
N GLU A 73 0.31 8.73 -18.99
CA GLU A 73 -0.14 9.91 -19.74
C GLU A 73 -0.45 9.58 -21.20
N THR A 74 0.44 8.82 -21.86
CA THR A 74 0.22 8.40 -23.25
C THR A 74 -1.01 7.52 -23.37
N LEU A 75 -1.22 6.57 -22.48
CA LEU A 75 -2.42 5.73 -22.46
C LEU A 75 -3.70 6.54 -22.21
N SER A 76 -3.63 7.53 -21.33
CA SER A 76 -4.75 8.42 -21.05
C SER A 76 -5.11 9.29 -22.26
N LEU A 77 -4.12 9.91 -22.90
CA LEU A 77 -4.31 10.71 -24.10
C LEU A 77 -4.84 9.88 -25.29
N ALA A 78 -4.47 8.61 -25.37
CA ALA A 78 -4.99 7.68 -26.38
C ALA A 78 -6.41 7.17 -26.06
N GLY A 79 -7.00 7.54 -24.94
CA GLY A 79 -8.32 7.07 -24.50
C GLY A 79 -8.34 5.60 -24.05
N ILE A 80 -7.16 4.98 -23.83
CA ILE A 80 -7.03 3.60 -23.37
C ILE A 80 -7.18 3.51 -21.86
N LEU A 81 -6.61 4.47 -21.12
CA LEU A 81 -6.68 4.56 -19.67
C LEU A 81 -7.77 5.56 -19.26
N THR A 82 -8.95 5.06 -18.95
CA THR A 82 -10.10 5.84 -18.42
C THR A 82 -10.70 5.11 -17.22
N ARG A 83 -11.57 5.75 -16.44
CA ARG A 83 -12.26 5.09 -15.31
C ARG A 83 -13.14 3.93 -15.79
N GLU A 84 -13.82 4.12 -16.92
CA GLU A 84 -14.66 3.10 -17.53
C GLU A 84 -13.83 1.89 -17.97
N SER A 85 -12.67 2.12 -18.60
CA SER A 85 -11.79 1.04 -19.02
C SER A 85 -11.11 0.33 -17.84
N LEU A 86 -10.87 1.01 -16.73
CA LEU A 86 -10.38 0.38 -15.50
C LEU A 86 -11.45 -0.50 -14.84
N ALA A 87 -12.72 -0.10 -14.89
CA ALA A 87 -13.83 -0.87 -14.35
C ALA A 87 -14.23 -2.09 -15.23
N ASP A 88 -13.88 -2.06 -16.51
CA ASP A 88 -14.17 -3.15 -17.47
C ASP A 88 -13.10 -4.26 -17.39
N THR A 89 -13.44 -5.38 -16.77
CA THR A 89 -12.56 -6.55 -16.60
C THR A 89 -12.07 -7.15 -17.92
N SER A 90 -12.73 -6.88 -19.05
CA SER A 90 -12.34 -7.33 -20.39
C SER A 90 -11.33 -6.38 -21.06
N SER A 91 -11.14 -5.17 -20.53
CA SER A 91 -10.31 -4.14 -21.10
C SER A 91 -8.80 -4.43 -20.99
N SER A 92 -8.02 -3.79 -21.85
CA SER A 92 -6.56 -3.80 -21.74
C SER A 92 -6.06 -3.01 -20.53
N ALA A 93 -6.76 -1.93 -20.14
CA ALA A 93 -6.39 -1.12 -18.98
C ALA A 93 -6.51 -1.90 -17.67
N TYR A 94 -7.61 -2.63 -17.48
CA TYR A 94 -7.78 -3.53 -16.32
C TYR A 94 -6.67 -4.58 -16.26
N ARG A 95 -6.41 -5.27 -17.37
CA ARG A 95 -5.38 -6.31 -17.43
C ARG A 95 -3.99 -5.77 -17.14
N ILE A 96 -3.62 -4.63 -17.73
CA ILE A 96 -2.33 -3.97 -17.46
C ILE A 96 -2.23 -3.58 -15.98
N GLY A 97 -3.27 -3.02 -15.39
CA GLY A 97 -3.32 -2.67 -13.96
C GLY A 97 -3.08 -3.88 -13.07
N LEU A 98 -3.74 -5.00 -13.37
CA LEU A 98 -3.58 -6.25 -12.63
C LEU A 98 -2.16 -6.82 -12.77
N GLU A 99 -1.59 -6.84 -13.98
CA GLU A 99 -0.22 -7.29 -14.24
C GLU A 99 0.82 -6.43 -13.50
N MET A 100 0.64 -5.10 -13.50
CA MET A 100 1.50 -4.19 -12.74
C MET A 100 1.41 -4.42 -11.22
N SER A 101 0.23 -4.72 -10.72
CA SER A 101 0.01 -5.05 -9.30
C SER A 101 0.66 -6.36 -8.91
N ASP A 102 0.56 -7.37 -9.76
CA ASP A 102 1.24 -8.66 -9.57
C ASP A 102 2.76 -8.49 -9.56
N GLU A 103 3.30 -7.77 -10.53
CA GLU A 103 4.74 -7.49 -10.59
C GLU A 103 5.20 -6.73 -9.35
N ALA A 104 4.41 -5.76 -8.89
CA ALA A 104 4.70 -5.02 -7.67
C ALA A 104 4.82 -5.93 -6.45
N ALA A 105 3.89 -6.87 -6.26
CA ALA A 105 3.94 -7.82 -5.15
C ALA A 105 5.10 -8.81 -5.29
N MET A 106 5.27 -9.40 -6.48
CA MET A 106 6.25 -10.47 -6.72
C MET A 106 7.70 -9.97 -6.77
N SER A 107 7.93 -8.70 -7.12
CA SER A 107 9.26 -8.08 -7.13
C SER A 107 9.69 -7.52 -5.76
N ALA A 108 8.88 -7.57 -4.72
CA ALA A 108 9.24 -7.09 -3.39
C ALA A 108 10.55 -7.73 -2.92
N MET A 109 11.55 -6.93 -2.56
CA MET A 109 12.85 -7.42 -2.07
C MET A 109 12.83 -7.73 -0.57
N GLY A 110 11.82 -7.23 0.13
CA GLY A 110 11.55 -7.45 1.53
C GLY A 110 10.19 -6.91 1.92
N PHE A 111 9.80 -7.21 3.15
CA PHE A 111 8.63 -6.62 3.78
C PHE A 111 8.98 -6.07 5.15
N VAL A 112 8.27 -5.02 5.55
CA VAL A 112 8.20 -4.50 6.91
C VAL A 112 6.74 -4.52 7.34
N TRP A 113 6.49 -4.90 8.59
CA TRP A 113 5.15 -4.82 9.18
C TRP A 113 5.19 -4.25 10.58
N ILE A 114 4.07 -3.76 11.03
CA ILE A 114 3.89 -3.19 12.36
C ILE A 114 2.74 -3.91 13.02
N THR A 115 2.99 -4.43 14.23
CA THR A 115 1.95 -5.01 15.09
C THR A 115 1.77 -4.19 16.36
N THR A 116 0.58 -4.24 16.93
CA THR A 116 0.27 -3.65 18.23
C THR A 116 -0.51 -4.64 19.09
N VAL A 117 -0.36 -4.53 20.40
CA VAL A 117 -1.25 -5.19 21.33
C VAL A 117 -2.61 -4.46 21.31
N GLY A 118 -3.64 -5.15 20.86
CA GLY A 118 -4.98 -4.61 20.67
C GLY A 118 -5.10 -3.65 19.48
N ASN A 119 -6.29 -3.05 19.33
CA ASN A 119 -6.66 -2.16 18.21
C ASN A 119 -7.32 -0.85 18.70
N SER A 120 -6.87 -0.32 19.83
CA SER A 120 -7.38 0.96 20.34
C SER A 120 -6.91 2.12 19.45
N ARG A 121 -7.64 3.25 19.50
CA ARG A 121 -7.24 4.47 18.79
C ARG A 121 -5.81 4.91 19.11
N THR A 122 -5.39 4.74 20.36
CA THR A 122 -4.02 5.04 20.80
C THR A 122 -3.01 4.10 20.14
N ALA A 123 -3.31 2.79 20.03
CA ALA A 123 -2.48 1.82 19.36
C ALA A 123 -2.34 2.15 17.85
N GLN A 124 -3.44 2.50 17.20
CA GLN A 124 -3.44 2.91 15.78
C GLN A 124 -2.58 4.16 15.55
N ILE A 125 -2.66 5.18 16.42
CA ILE A 125 -1.83 6.38 16.34
C ILE A 125 -0.35 6.04 16.59
N ALA A 126 -0.05 5.17 17.55
CA ALA A 126 1.31 4.70 17.79
C ALA A 126 1.89 3.97 16.59
N ALA A 127 1.11 3.10 15.95
CA ALA A 127 1.49 2.41 14.71
C ALA A 127 1.77 3.40 13.57
N GLY A 128 0.94 4.43 13.38
CA GLY A 128 1.17 5.48 12.39
C GLY A 128 2.47 6.26 12.63
N ARG A 129 2.79 6.57 13.87
CA ARG A 129 4.07 7.20 14.24
C ARG A 129 5.27 6.29 13.95
N ALA A 130 5.15 5.00 14.25
CA ALA A 130 6.18 4.00 13.96
C ALA A 130 6.36 3.83 12.44
N TYR A 131 5.27 3.81 11.67
CA TYR A 131 5.31 3.77 10.22
C TYR A 131 6.07 4.96 9.62
N MET A 132 5.81 6.18 10.09
CA MET A 132 6.53 7.37 9.62
C MET A 132 8.03 7.32 9.95
N ARG A 133 8.41 6.86 11.15
CA ARG A 133 9.83 6.67 11.51
C ARG A 133 10.49 5.63 10.63
N ALA A 134 9.81 4.51 10.37
CA ALA A 134 10.29 3.47 9.48
C ALA A 134 10.47 4.01 8.05
N ALA A 135 9.52 4.76 7.52
CA ALA A 135 9.61 5.37 6.21
C ALA A 135 10.82 6.32 6.09
N LEU A 136 11.04 7.18 7.09
CA LEU A 136 12.19 8.09 7.12
C LEU A 136 13.53 7.32 7.17
N GLN A 137 13.62 6.27 7.99
CA GLN A 137 14.82 5.44 8.08
C GLN A 137 15.08 4.67 6.79
N ILE A 138 14.05 4.09 6.18
CA ILE A 138 14.12 3.36 4.91
C ILE A 138 14.63 4.29 3.80
N THR A 139 14.10 5.51 3.73
CA THR A 139 14.56 6.53 2.78
C THR A 139 16.02 6.92 3.03
N ALA A 140 16.42 7.12 4.30
CA ALA A 140 17.80 7.42 4.65
C ALA A 140 18.78 6.29 4.30
N ASP A 141 18.31 5.04 4.29
CA ASP A 141 19.09 3.86 3.87
C ASP A 141 19.06 3.65 2.33
N GLY A 142 18.50 4.58 1.55
CA GLY A 142 18.43 4.51 0.08
C GLY A 142 17.43 3.48 -0.45
N LEU A 143 16.48 3.07 0.36
CA LEU A 143 15.41 2.14 0.00
C LEU A 143 14.09 2.88 -0.19
N ASN A 144 13.18 2.25 -0.92
CA ASN A 144 11.79 2.69 -1.07
C ASN A 144 10.84 1.72 -0.36
N MET A 145 9.72 2.26 0.10
CA MET A 145 8.68 1.52 0.80
C MET A 145 7.31 1.82 0.16
N GLN A 146 6.54 0.77 -0.05
CA GLN A 146 5.17 0.89 -0.56
C GLN A 146 4.21 0.05 0.30
N PRO A 147 3.11 0.63 0.82
CA PRO A 147 2.05 -0.13 1.48
C PRO A 147 1.51 -1.26 0.61
N MET A 148 1.28 -2.43 1.22
CA MET A 148 0.64 -3.61 0.64
C MET A 148 -0.42 -4.08 1.65
N SER A 149 -1.44 -3.24 1.85
CA SER A 149 -2.37 -3.37 2.97
C SER A 149 -3.69 -4.08 2.62
N GLN A 150 -3.83 -4.61 1.41
CA GLN A 150 -5.05 -5.29 0.96
C GLN A 150 -5.46 -6.43 1.88
N ALA A 151 -4.50 -7.29 2.27
CA ALA A 151 -4.73 -8.38 3.21
C ALA A 151 -5.17 -7.94 4.63
N LEU A 152 -5.12 -6.63 4.93
CA LEU A 152 -5.56 -6.06 6.20
C LEU A 152 -7.00 -5.48 6.15
N GLN A 153 -7.64 -5.50 4.99
CA GLN A 153 -9.02 -5.05 4.82
C GLN A 153 -10.00 -6.08 5.42
N GLU A 154 -11.13 -5.60 5.93
CA GLU A 154 -12.05 -6.41 6.75
C GLU A 154 -13.38 -6.76 6.05
N TYR A 155 -13.47 -6.73 4.72
CA TYR A 155 -14.64 -7.21 4.01
C TYR A 155 -14.57 -8.74 3.74
N SER A 156 -15.70 -9.37 3.44
CA SER A 156 -15.87 -10.83 3.45
C SER A 156 -14.90 -11.57 2.51
N ALA A 157 -14.68 -11.09 1.28
CA ALA A 157 -13.76 -11.72 0.35
C ALA A 157 -12.30 -11.69 0.83
N MET A 158 -11.94 -10.71 1.65
CA MET A 158 -10.59 -10.55 2.19
C MET A 158 -10.35 -11.38 3.47
N ALA A 159 -11.38 -11.91 4.10
CA ALA A 159 -11.28 -12.61 5.39
C ALA A 159 -10.22 -13.73 5.46
N PRO A 160 -10.02 -14.58 4.42
CA PRO A 160 -8.96 -15.60 4.44
C PRO A 160 -7.55 -15.00 4.51
N TYR A 161 -7.29 -13.93 3.76
CA TYR A 161 -6.00 -13.24 3.73
C TYR A 161 -5.75 -12.49 5.03
N HIS A 162 -6.78 -11.81 5.54
CA HIS A 162 -6.74 -11.14 6.83
C HIS A 162 -6.39 -12.10 7.98
N LYS A 163 -7.04 -13.26 8.01
CA LYS A 163 -6.70 -14.29 8.98
C LYS A 163 -5.25 -14.77 8.83
N THR A 164 -4.86 -15.10 7.60
CA THR A 164 -3.53 -15.65 7.31
C THR A 164 -2.42 -14.67 7.68
N ILE A 165 -2.56 -13.37 7.35
CA ILE A 165 -1.53 -12.38 7.66
C ILE A 165 -1.36 -12.18 9.17
N HIS A 166 -2.47 -12.24 9.95
CA HIS A 166 -2.41 -12.18 11.40
C HIS A 166 -1.80 -13.43 12.00
N ASP A 167 -2.17 -14.63 11.54
CA ASP A 167 -1.56 -15.90 11.99
C ASP A 167 -0.03 -15.94 11.71
N TRP A 168 0.43 -15.25 10.68
CA TRP A 168 1.85 -15.27 10.31
C TRP A 168 2.69 -14.20 11.00
N LEU A 169 2.14 -13.04 11.26
CA LEU A 169 2.89 -11.85 11.65
C LEU A 169 2.57 -11.34 13.06
N ALA A 170 1.42 -11.70 13.62
CA ALA A 170 1.11 -11.39 15.01
C ALA A 170 1.64 -12.52 15.91
N ASN A 171 2.46 -12.16 16.90
CA ASN A 171 3.19 -13.13 17.74
C ASN A 171 2.45 -13.48 19.04
N GLY A 172 1.39 -12.77 19.40
CA GLY A 172 0.68 -12.91 20.66
C GLY A 172 -0.83 -12.82 20.58
N ALA A 173 -1.51 -13.35 21.59
CA ALA A 173 -2.96 -13.22 21.71
C ALA A 173 -3.38 -11.73 21.80
N GLY A 174 -4.29 -11.33 20.94
CA GLY A 174 -4.78 -9.95 20.90
C GLY A 174 -3.88 -8.99 20.14
N GLU A 175 -2.79 -9.45 19.53
CA GLU A 175 -2.01 -8.61 18.61
C GLU A 175 -2.71 -8.41 17.28
N ARG A 176 -2.45 -7.23 16.71
CA ARG A 176 -3.03 -6.77 15.44
C ARG A 176 -1.93 -6.32 14.50
N VAL A 177 -1.95 -6.81 13.26
CA VAL A 177 -1.12 -6.26 12.18
C VAL A 177 -1.76 -4.94 11.74
N GLN A 178 -1.07 -3.84 12.00
CA GLN A 178 -1.56 -2.49 11.70
C GLN A 178 -1.13 -2.01 10.31
N MET A 179 -0.01 -2.51 9.82
CA MET A 179 0.54 -2.13 8.51
C MET A 179 1.45 -3.23 7.98
N LEU A 180 1.39 -3.42 6.67
CA LEU A 180 2.34 -4.20 5.88
C LEU A 180 2.81 -3.35 4.71
N ALA A 181 4.11 -3.32 4.45
CA ALA A 181 4.68 -2.63 3.30
C ALA A 181 5.81 -3.45 2.67
N ARG A 182 5.90 -3.41 1.35
CA ARG A 182 7.04 -3.96 0.62
C ARG A 182 8.21 -2.99 0.62
N LEU A 183 9.42 -3.53 0.54
CA LEU A 183 10.68 -2.80 0.47
C LEU A 183 11.44 -3.17 -0.79
N GLY A 184 12.21 -2.24 -1.33
CA GLY A 184 13.09 -2.48 -2.44
C GLY A 184 13.83 -1.22 -2.88
N TYR A 185 14.69 -1.39 -3.87
CA TYR A 185 15.32 -0.29 -4.59
C TYR A 185 14.44 0.10 -5.78
N SER A 186 14.28 1.38 -6.01
CA SER A 186 13.62 1.91 -7.21
C SER A 186 14.32 3.18 -7.68
N LYS A 187 13.97 3.65 -8.86
CA LYS A 187 14.34 5.01 -9.29
C LYS A 187 13.76 6.02 -8.31
N ASP A 188 14.44 7.16 -8.16
CA ASP A 188 13.92 8.25 -7.35
C ASP A 188 12.54 8.66 -7.85
N VAL A 189 11.60 8.71 -6.93
CA VAL A 189 10.27 9.26 -7.14
C VAL A 189 10.25 10.67 -6.57
N GLY A 190 9.72 11.61 -7.32
CA GLY A 190 9.54 12.99 -6.87
C GLY A 190 8.62 13.08 -5.63
N PRO A 191 8.50 14.27 -5.04
CA PRO A 191 7.59 14.50 -3.93
C PRO A 191 6.16 14.11 -4.31
N ALA A 192 5.47 13.41 -3.43
CA ALA A 192 4.06 13.11 -3.63
C ALA A 192 3.24 14.39 -3.69
N PRO A 193 2.22 14.47 -4.56
CA PRO A 193 1.31 15.61 -4.63
C PRO A 193 0.71 15.91 -3.24
N ARG A 194 0.56 17.20 -2.93
CA ARG A 194 0.01 17.66 -1.65
C ARG A 194 -0.83 18.91 -1.85
N TRP A 195 -1.94 18.97 -1.14
CA TRP A 195 -2.69 20.21 -0.98
C TRP A 195 -1.85 21.25 -0.24
N ALA A 196 -1.97 22.51 -0.63
CA ALA A 196 -1.37 23.59 0.14
C ALA A 196 -1.95 23.62 1.55
N LEU A 197 -1.08 23.73 2.57
CA LEU A 197 -1.49 23.66 3.98
C LEU A 197 -2.63 24.65 4.30
N ALA A 198 -2.56 25.88 3.78
CA ALA A 198 -3.58 26.90 3.99
C ALA A 198 -5.00 26.46 3.57
N THR A 199 -5.12 25.57 2.57
CA THR A 199 -6.44 25.07 2.11
C THR A 199 -7.03 23.99 3.01
N ARG A 200 -6.28 23.53 4.01
CA ARG A 200 -6.67 22.44 4.90
C ARG A 200 -6.74 22.86 6.37
N LEU A 201 -6.33 24.08 6.68
CA LEU A 201 -6.55 24.68 8.00
C LEU A 201 -7.95 25.28 8.02
N LYS A 202 -8.70 25.00 9.10
CA LYS A 202 -9.94 25.73 9.40
C LYS A 202 -9.53 27.01 10.08
N ASP A 203 -10.14 28.11 9.68
CA ASP A 203 -10.08 29.36 10.45
C ASP A 203 -10.63 29.07 11.84
N SER A 204 -9.82 29.31 12.87
CA SER A 204 -10.17 29.11 14.28
C SER A 204 -11.05 30.22 14.81
#